data_7c51ad615e0678f8e7080a5eb5bd2533
#
_entry.id   7c51ad615e0678f8e7080a5eb5bd2533
#
_cell.length_a   1.000
_cell.length_b   1.000
_cell.length_c   1.000
_cell.angle_alpha   90.00
_cell.angle_beta   90.00
_cell.angle_gamma   90.00
#
_symmetry.space_group_name_H-M   'P 1'
#
loop_
_entity.id
_entity.type
_entity.pdbx_description
1 polymer ?
#
loop_
_entity_poly.entity_id
_entity_poly.type
_entity_poly.pdbx_seq_one_letter_code
_entity_poly.pdbx_strand_id
1 'polypeptide(L)'
;MLTLSRPQRPEWGCDHVFGECLGDLSKVKLSPSIAALIDSLRHLPGVGPKSAQRMTLHLLERDRDGAQLIAEAIETALAKVQNCERCRNFTELNICEICVDPKRDPATLCVVEAPADVMAIEQSGGFRGHYYVLMGHLSPIDGIGPEQLGLDSLCARFDEGVIEEVILATNPTVEGEATAYFISQKAKDAKVTVTRIAHGVPLGGELEYTDSSTLAHALSGRTVVDE
;
A
#
# COMPACT_ATOMS: atom_id res chain seq x y z
N MET A 1 42.23 20.26 5.49
CA MET A 1 41.32 20.95 4.56
C MET A 1 40.81 19.88 3.60
N LEU A 2 39.70 19.27 3.91
CA LEU A 2 39.00 18.29 3.06
C LEU A 2 37.72 18.96 2.59
N THR A 3 37.67 19.30 1.31
CA THR A 3 36.52 19.86 0.63
C THR A 3 35.50 18.76 0.39
N LEU A 4 34.38 18.80 1.10
CA LEU A 4 33.22 17.97 0.85
C LEU A 4 32.54 18.46 -0.44
N SER A 5 32.62 17.68 -1.49
CA SER A 5 31.88 17.87 -2.73
C SER A 5 30.39 17.60 -2.49
N ARG A 6 29.54 18.58 -2.82
CA ARG A 6 28.08 18.43 -2.83
C ARG A 6 27.67 17.35 -3.85
N PRO A 7 26.72 16.46 -3.51
CA PRO A 7 26.15 15.56 -4.51
C PRO A 7 25.39 16.37 -5.57
N GLN A 8 25.65 16.04 -6.83
CA GLN A 8 24.95 16.63 -8.00
C GLN A 8 23.48 16.18 -7.97
N ARG A 9 22.58 17.15 -8.10
CA ARG A 9 21.14 16.89 -8.32
C ARG A 9 20.96 16.16 -9.65
N PRO A 10 20.14 15.12 -9.73
CA PRO A 10 19.76 14.56 -11.04
C PRO A 10 18.97 15.62 -11.82
N GLU A 11 19.40 15.89 -13.04
CA GLU A 11 18.65 16.67 -14.02
C GLU A 11 17.45 15.82 -14.49
N TRP A 12 16.28 16.13 -13.95
CA TRP A 12 15.03 15.61 -14.48
C TRP A 12 14.74 16.38 -15.76
N GLY A 13 15.01 15.74 -16.88
CA GLY A 13 14.61 16.23 -18.19
C GLY A 13 13.08 16.28 -18.28
N CYS A 14 12.53 17.49 -18.20
CA CYS A 14 11.14 17.78 -18.52
C CYS A 14 11.01 17.92 -20.04
N ASP A 15 10.86 16.80 -20.76
CA ASP A 15 10.35 16.85 -22.12
C ASP A 15 9.29 15.77 -22.34
N HIS A 16 8.09 16.27 -22.68
CA HIS A 16 6.95 15.54 -23.24
C HIS A 16 6.20 14.55 -22.32
N VAL A 17 5.24 15.05 -21.56
CA VAL A 17 3.83 14.59 -21.49
C VAL A 17 3.02 15.50 -20.55
N PHE A 18 2.72 16.75 -20.85
CA PHE A 18 1.68 17.54 -20.17
C PHE A 18 1.02 18.51 -21.16
N GLY A 19 0.25 17.93 -22.07
CA GLY A 19 -0.83 18.61 -22.74
C GLY A 19 -2.15 18.24 -22.06
N GLU A 20 -2.96 19.28 -21.78
CA GLU A 20 -4.39 19.19 -21.49
C GLU A 20 -4.84 18.63 -20.13
N CYS A 21 -4.80 19.50 -19.11
CA CYS A 21 -5.83 19.61 -18.05
C CYS A 21 -5.61 20.88 -17.20
N LEU A 22 -5.36 22.03 -17.81
CA LEU A 22 -5.35 23.33 -17.15
C LEU A 22 -6.75 23.94 -17.16
N GLY A 23 -7.58 23.60 -16.17
CA GLY A 23 -8.75 24.41 -15.81
C GLY A 23 -8.29 25.80 -15.36
N ASP A 24 -8.37 26.76 -16.27
CA ASP A 24 -8.44 28.24 -16.17
C ASP A 24 -7.83 28.96 -14.94
N LEU A 25 -6.60 28.58 -14.54
CA LEU A 25 -5.74 29.39 -13.68
C LEU A 25 -4.86 30.38 -14.47
N SER A 26 -5.02 30.45 -15.81
CA SER A 26 -4.17 31.26 -16.71
C SER A 26 -4.33 32.78 -16.53
N LYS A 27 -5.25 33.26 -15.71
CA LYS A 27 -5.53 34.69 -15.51
C LYS A 27 -4.88 35.32 -14.28
N VAL A 28 -4.35 34.54 -13.34
CA VAL A 28 -3.69 35.06 -12.13
C VAL A 28 -2.19 34.79 -12.25
N LYS A 29 -1.37 35.82 -12.34
CA LYS A 29 0.10 35.70 -12.31
C LYS A 29 0.54 35.35 -10.87
N LEU A 30 0.57 34.07 -10.55
CA LEU A 30 1.18 33.57 -9.32
C LEU A 30 2.71 33.60 -9.44
N SER A 31 3.41 33.79 -8.33
CA SER A 31 4.87 33.60 -8.33
C SER A 31 5.23 32.15 -8.67
N PRO A 32 6.36 31.89 -9.33
CA PRO A 32 6.75 30.53 -9.72
C PRO A 32 6.78 29.54 -8.55
N SER A 33 7.25 29.97 -7.37
CA SER A 33 7.31 29.12 -6.17
C SER A 33 5.93 28.75 -5.63
N ILE A 34 4.96 29.68 -5.69
CA ILE A 34 3.57 29.39 -5.29
C ILE A 34 2.95 28.37 -6.26
N ALA A 35 3.14 28.58 -7.56
CA ALA A 35 2.64 27.66 -8.58
C ALA A 35 3.23 26.25 -8.39
N ALA A 36 4.55 26.15 -8.21
CA ALA A 36 5.23 24.88 -7.99
C ALA A 36 4.72 24.14 -6.74
N LEU A 37 4.44 24.84 -5.64
CA LEU A 37 3.90 24.24 -4.42
C LEU A 37 2.46 23.75 -4.63
N ILE A 38 1.62 24.52 -5.35
CA ILE A 38 0.27 24.08 -5.72
C ILE A 38 0.34 22.80 -6.55
N ASP A 39 1.20 22.75 -7.55
CA ASP A 39 1.33 21.58 -8.42
C ASP A 39 1.88 20.38 -7.65
N SER A 40 2.84 20.56 -6.76
CA SER A 40 3.37 19.49 -5.90
C SER A 40 2.30 18.89 -5.00
N LEU A 41 1.44 19.70 -4.39
CA LEU A 41 0.35 19.18 -3.53
C LEU A 41 -0.72 18.44 -4.33
N ARG A 42 -0.85 18.66 -5.63
CA ARG A 42 -1.78 17.93 -6.50
C ARG A 42 -1.35 16.49 -6.78
N HIS A 43 -0.12 16.11 -6.49
CA HIS A 43 0.30 14.71 -6.54
C HIS A 43 -0.33 13.87 -5.42
N LEU A 44 -0.87 14.49 -4.37
CA LEU A 44 -1.55 13.77 -3.30
C LEU A 44 -2.93 13.28 -3.76
N PRO A 45 -3.30 12.01 -3.50
CA PRO A 45 -4.60 11.48 -3.88
C PRO A 45 -5.72 12.26 -3.21
N GLY A 46 -6.77 12.60 -3.98
CA GLY A 46 -7.91 13.40 -3.49
C GLY A 46 -7.67 14.89 -3.40
N VAL A 47 -6.46 15.39 -3.71
CA VAL A 47 -6.15 16.82 -3.70
C VAL A 47 -6.34 17.43 -5.08
N GLY A 48 -7.49 18.06 -5.29
CA GLY A 48 -7.78 18.83 -6.52
C GLY A 48 -7.14 20.23 -6.52
N PRO A 49 -7.20 20.96 -7.66
CA PRO A 49 -6.56 22.28 -7.80
C PRO A 49 -6.97 23.30 -6.75
N LYS A 50 -8.27 23.36 -6.39
CA LYS A 50 -8.78 24.29 -5.36
C LYS A 50 -8.27 23.96 -3.96
N SER A 51 -8.20 22.66 -3.62
CA SER A 51 -7.66 22.21 -2.33
C SER A 51 -6.17 22.49 -2.23
N ALA A 52 -5.39 22.18 -3.27
CA ALA A 52 -3.97 22.48 -3.33
C ALA A 52 -3.69 23.98 -3.18
N GLN A 53 -4.43 24.85 -3.89
CA GLN A 53 -4.31 26.29 -3.76
C GLN A 53 -4.60 26.76 -2.33
N ARG A 54 -5.68 26.28 -1.72
CA ARG A 54 -6.05 26.63 -0.35
C ARG A 54 -5.01 26.18 0.68
N MET A 55 -4.48 24.96 0.52
CA MET A 55 -3.40 24.44 1.38
C MET A 55 -2.14 25.28 1.24
N THR A 56 -1.71 25.59 0.01
CA THR A 56 -0.54 26.43 -0.26
C THR A 56 -0.65 27.79 0.40
N LEU A 57 -1.79 28.49 0.24
CA LEU A 57 -1.99 29.80 0.84
C LEU A 57 -2.03 29.73 2.36
N HIS A 58 -2.67 28.70 2.95
CA HIS A 58 -2.67 28.49 4.39
C HIS A 58 -1.25 28.33 4.96
N LEU A 59 -0.44 27.45 4.34
CA LEU A 59 0.93 27.22 4.76
C LEU A 59 1.81 28.47 4.66
N LEU A 60 1.65 29.26 3.60
CA LEU A 60 2.48 30.45 3.40
C LEU A 60 2.04 31.66 4.23
N GLU A 61 0.74 31.80 4.51
CA GLU A 61 0.17 32.93 5.22
C GLU A 61 0.12 32.73 6.73
N ARG A 62 -0.26 31.50 7.18
CA ARG A 62 -0.65 31.26 8.56
C ARG A 62 0.24 30.28 9.31
N ASP A 63 0.89 29.34 8.61
CA ASP A 63 1.59 28.23 9.24
C ASP A 63 2.90 27.88 8.50
N ARG A 64 3.83 28.82 8.51
CA ARG A 64 5.16 28.61 7.89
C ARG A 64 5.99 27.59 8.63
N ASP A 65 5.85 27.51 9.95
CA ASP A 65 6.54 26.53 10.78
C ASP A 65 6.01 25.13 10.48
N GLY A 66 4.70 24.96 10.37
CA GLY A 66 4.08 23.71 9.92
C GLY A 66 4.50 23.30 8.51
N ALA A 67 4.64 24.25 7.60
CA ALA A 67 5.18 23.98 6.26
C ALA A 67 6.61 23.43 6.31
N GLN A 68 7.47 24.00 7.15
CA GLN A 68 8.84 23.56 7.34
C GLN A 68 8.88 22.15 7.94
N LEU A 69 8.07 21.90 8.97
CA LEU A 69 7.97 20.57 9.59
C LEU A 69 7.52 19.50 8.61
N ILE A 70 6.54 19.80 7.75
CA ILE A 70 6.08 18.87 6.70
C ILE A 70 7.22 18.57 5.72
N ALA A 71 7.95 19.57 5.27
CA ALA A 71 9.06 19.39 4.34
C ALA A 71 10.17 18.50 4.95
N GLU A 72 10.58 18.80 6.18
CA GLU A 72 11.59 18.02 6.92
C GLU A 72 11.15 16.58 7.19
N ALA A 73 9.87 16.36 7.52
CA ALA A 73 9.31 15.04 7.74
C ALA A 73 9.31 14.20 6.46
N ILE A 74 8.94 14.80 5.33
CA ILE A 74 8.98 14.14 4.01
C ILE A 74 10.42 13.77 3.64
N GLU A 75 11.36 14.70 3.74
CA GLU A 75 12.78 14.45 3.46
C GLU A 75 13.35 13.34 4.34
N THR A 76 13.00 13.35 5.64
CA THR A 76 13.44 12.34 6.59
C THR A 76 12.87 10.96 6.24
N ALA A 77 11.58 10.89 5.93
CA ALA A 77 10.93 9.63 5.55
C ALA A 77 11.53 9.05 4.26
N LEU A 78 11.73 9.88 3.23
CA LEU A 78 12.36 9.45 1.97
C LEU A 78 13.79 8.96 2.15
N ALA A 79 14.53 9.50 3.12
CA ALA A 79 15.91 9.10 3.37
C ALA A 79 16.02 7.82 4.21
N LYS A 80 15.04 7.52 5.08
CA LYS A 80 15.16 6.44 6.07
C LYS A 80 14.26 5.25 5.81
N VAL A 81 13.05 5.49 5.25
CA VAL A 81 12.08 4.42 5.07
C VAL A 81 12.44 3.57 3.86
N GLN A 82 12.50 2.28 4.08
CA GLN A 82 12.75 1.26 3.06
C GLN A 82 11.77 0.10 3.21
N ASN A 83 11.81 -0.86 2.30
CA ASN A 83 11.03 -2.07 2.42
C ASN A 83 11.77 -3.09 3.29
N CYS A 84 11.06 -3.71 4.22
CA CYS A 84 11.57 -4.84 5.00
C CYS A 84 12.00 -5.98 4.05
N GLU A 85 13.21 -6.48 4.19
CA GLU A 85 13.76 -7.56 3.35
C GLU A 85 12.93 -8.85 3.42
N ARG A 86 12.20 -9.10 4.53
CA ARG A 86 11.43 -10.31 4.74
C ARG A 86 9.98 -10.18 4.30
N CYS A 87 9.29 -9.10 4.65
CA CYS A 87 7.85 -8.95 4.40
C CYS A 87 7.49 -7.83 3.41
N ARG A 88 8.45 -7.00 3.00
CA ARG A 88 8.30 -5.86 2.11
C ARG A 88 7.45 -4.71 2.67
N ASN A 89 7.01 -4.77 3.93
CA ASN A 89 6.35 -3.63 4.57
C ASN A 89 7.34 -2.47 4.79
N PHE A 90 6.85 -1.25 4.91
CA PHE A 90 7.69 -0.08 5.19
C PHE A 90 8.31 -0.14 6.58
N THR A 91 9.60 0.20 6.67
CA THR A 91 10.37 0.21 7.91
C THR A 91 11.63 1.09 7.76
N GLU A 92 12.19 1.56 8.86
CA GLU A 92 13.53 2.18 8.89
C GLU A 92 14.66 1.16 9.10
N LEU A 93 14.31 -0.11 9.38
CA LEU A 93 15.26 -1.20 9.65
C LEU A 93 15.31 -2.15 8.44
N ASN A 94 16.37 -2.96 8.35
CA ASN A 94 16.46 -4.00 7.33
C ASN A 94 15.33 -5.03 7.49
N ILE A 95 15.02 -5.41 8.74
CA ILE A 95 13.90 -6.30 9.09
C ILE A 95 12.99 -5.54 10.05
N CYS A 96 11.70 -5.45 9.73
CA CYS A 96 10.73 -4.70 10.52
C CYS A 96 10.42 -5.36 11.86
N GLU A 97 9.87 -4.58 12.79
CA GLU A 97 9.53 -5.04 14.14
C GLU A 97 8.57 -6.23 14.14
N ILE A 98 7.63 -6.28 13.19
CA ILE A 98 6.71 -7.42 13.03
C ILE A 98 7.47 -8.72 12.70
N CYS A 99 8.47 -8.65 11.83
CA CYS A 99 9.21 -9.82 11.39
C CYS A 99 10.23 -10.34 12.42
N VAL A 100 10.66 -9.51 13.36
CA VAL A 100 11.61 -9.91 14.42
C VAL A 100 10.91 -10.26 15.74
N ASP A 101 9.61 -10.03 15.89
CA ASP A 101 8.88 -10.31 17.12
C ASP A 101 8.79 -11.85 17.37
N PRO A 102 9.46 -12.38 18.40
CA PRO A 102 9.47 -13.80 18.69
C PRO A 102 8.13 -14.34 19.22
N LYS A 103 7.17 -13.46 19.49
CA LYS A 103 5.83 -13.86 19.96
C LYS A 103 4.88 -14.18 18.81
N ARG A 104 5.31 -13.94 17.57
CA ARG A 104 4.52 -14.21 16.37
C ARG A 104 4.73 -15.63 15.89
N ASP A 105 3.67 -16.20 15.35
CA ASP A 105 3.69 -17.51 14.75
C ASP A 105 4.40 -17.48 13.39
N PRO A 106 5.55 -18.14 13.23
CA PRO A 106 6.26 -18.16 11.96
C PRO A 106 5.62 -19.09 10.91
N ALA A 107 4.73 -19.99 11.34
CA ALA A 107 4.08 -20.95 10.45
C ALA A 107 2.90 -20.35 9.68
N THR A 108 2.36 -19.22 10.14
CA THR A 108 1.21 -18.56 9.52
C THR A 108 1.64 -17.25 8.82
N LEU A 109 1.39 -17.18 7.51
CA LEU A 109 1.71 -16.03 6.66
C LEU A 109 0.45 -15.39 6.09
N CYS A 110 0.23 -14.11 6.34
CA CYS A 110 -0.84 -13.32 5.71
C CYS A 110 -0.29 -12.51 4.53
N VAL A 111 -0.83 -12.72 3.35
CA VAL A 111 -0.46 -12.00 2.12
C VAL A 111 -1.48 -10.90 1.87
N VAL A 112 -0.99 -9.65 1.78
CA VAL A 112 -1.80 -8.43 1.60
C VAL A 112 -1.30 -7.62 0.40
N GLU A 113 -2.13 -6.74 -0.13
CA GLU A 113 -1.78 -5.91 -1.29
C GLU A 113 -0.96 -4.67 -0.91
N ALA A 114 -1.24 -4.04 0.23
CA ALA A 114 -0.65 -2.77 0.61
C ALA A 114 -0.22 -2.73 2.09
N PRO A 115 0.72 -1.83 2.46
CA PRO A 115 1.06 -1.58 3.86
C PRO A 115 -0.12 -1.16 4.73
N ALA A 116 -1.10 -0.46 4.14
CA ALA A 116 -2.33 -0.06 4.83
C ALA A 116 -3.15 -1.26 5.33
N ASP A 117 -3.14 -2.37 4.57
CA ASP A 117 -3.84 -3.60 4.95
C ASP A 117 -3.20 -4.24 6.19
N VAL A 118 -1.86 -4.22 6.28
CA VAL A 118 -1.14 -4.65 7.49
C VAL A 118 -1.59 -3.83 8.70
N MET A 119 -1.67 -2.50 8.56
CA MET A 119 -2.11 -1.62 9.64
C MET A 119 -3.55 -1.94 10.08
N ALA A 120 -4.45 -2.19 9.14
CA ALA A 120 -5.84 -2.52 9.43
C ALA A 120 -5.96 -3.87 10.17
N ILE A 121 -5.22 -4.89 9.73
CA ILE A 121 -5.22 -6.22 10.37
C ILE A 121 -4.60 -6.14 11.77
N GLU A 122 -3.48 -5.43 11.95
CA GLU A 122 -2.86 -5.23 13.27
C GLU A 122 -3.78 -4.51 14.24
N GLN A 123 -4.52 -3.50 13.79
CA GLN A 123 -5.50 -2.78 14.62
C GLN A 123 -6.65 -3.69 15.07
N SER A 124 -7.00 -4.72 14.32
CA SER A 124 -8.01 -5.69 14.74
C SER A 124 -7.58 -6.55 15.93
N GLY A 125 -6.27 -6.69 16.16
CA GLY A 125 -5.67 -7.49 17.24
C GLY A 125 -5.88 -8.99 17.15
N GLY A 126 -6.50 -9.47 16.07
CA GLY A 126 -6.88 -10.89 15.89
C GLY A 126 -5.81 -11.75 15.22
N PHE A 127 -4.76 -11.17 14.66
CA PHE A 127 -3.74 -11.90 13.91
C PHE A 127 -2.37 -11.89 14.61
N ARG A 128 -1.71 -13.04 14.65
CA ARG A 128 -0.41 -13.23 15.32
C ARG A 128 0.67 -13.84 14.42
N GLY A 129 0.39 -14.02 13.13
CA GLY A 129 1.35 -14.52 12.16
C GLY A 129 2.23 -13.41 11.57
N HIS A 130 2.95 -13.75 10.53
CA HIS A 130 3.78 -12.85 9.74
C HIS A 130 3.02 -12.36 8.50
N TYR A 131 3.56 -11.33 7.85
CA TYR A 131 2.98 -10.75 6.63
C TYR A 131 3.89 -10.90 5.41
N TYR A 132 3.29 -10.75 4.25
CA TYR A 132 3.95 -10.45 3.01
C TYR A 132 3.14 -9.40 2.25
N VAL A 133 3.77 -8.28 1.92
CA VAL A 133 3.12 -7.15 1.24
C VAL A 133 3.51 -7.16 -0.22
N LEU A 134 2.52 -7.30 -1.10
CA LEU A 134 2.72 -7.39 -2.54
C LEU A 134 3.10 -6.05 -3.17
N MET A 135 2.73 -4.93 -2.54
CA MET A 135 2.81 -3.57 -3.08
C MET A 135 1.97 -3.37 -4.34
N GLY A 136 0.84 -4.06 -4.44
CA GLY A 136 -0.10 -4.01 -5.54
C GLY A 136 -0.79 -5.35 -5.79
N HIS A 137 -1.29 -5.52 -7.01
CA HIS A 137 -1.96 -6.73 -7.49
C HIS A 137 -1.57 -6.98 -8.95
N LEU A 138 -1.82 -8.18 -9.46
CA LEU A 138 -1.62 -8.48 -10.88
C LEU A 138 -2.55 -7.61 -11.73
N SER A 139 -1.98 -6.86 -12.65
CA SER A 139 -2.73 -6.03 -13.59
C SER A 139 -2.08 -6.08 -14.98
N PRO A 140 -2.60 -6.90 -15.90
CA PRO A 140 -2.10 -6.93 -17.26
C PRO A 140 -2.25 -5.59 -17.99
N ILE A 141 -3.28 -4.82 -17.63
CA ILE A 141 -3.55 -3.51 -18.22
C ILE A 141 -2.46 -2.51 -17.84
N ASP A 142 -2.03 -2.53 -16.57
CA ASP A 142 -0.98 -1.64 -16.06
C ASP A 142 0.44 -2.23 -16.22
N GLY A 143 0.55 -3.43 -16.83
CA GLY A 143 1.82 -4.13 -17.01
C GLY A 143 2.43 -4.67 -15.71
N ILE A 144 1.63 -4.83 -14.65
CA ILE A 144 2.09 -5.35 -13.37
C ILE A 144 2.00 -6.88 -13.38
N GLY A 145 3.17 -7.52 -13.45
CA GLY A 145 3.32 -8.97 -13.44
C GLY A 145 3.83 -9.53 -12.10
N PRO A 146 4.09 -10.83 -12.04
CA PRO A 146 4.59 -11.51 -10.84
C PRO A 146 5.89 -10.94 -10.27
N GLU A 147 6.81 -10.50 -11.14
CA GLU A 147 8.12 -9.96 -10.74
C GLU A 147 7.96 -8.66 -9.92
N GLN A 148 7.11 -7.72 -10.40
CA GLN A 148 6.87 -6.44 -9.72
C GLN A 148 6.25 -6.63 -8.34
N LEU A 149 5.42 -7.66 -8.18
CA LEU A 149 4.81 -8.03 -6.90
C LEU A 149 5.77 -8.82 -5.99
N GLY A 150 6.96 -9.18 -6.46
CA GLY A 150 7.93 -9.96 -5.70
C GLY A 150 7.47 -11.38 -5.41
N LEU A 151 6.68 -11.99 -6.30
CA LEU A 151 6.12 -13.33 -6.09
C LEU A 151 7.20 -14.41 -6.05
N ASP A 152 8.34 -14.20 -6.70
CA ASP A 152 9.49 -15.12 -6.59
C ASP A 152 10.03 -15.19 -5.16
N SER A 153 10.16 -14.03 -4.49
CA SER A 153 10.57 -13.98 -3.08
C SER A 153 9.54 -14.60 -2.15
N LEU A 154 8.24 -14.48 -2.46
CA LEU A 154 7.19 -15.16 -1.72
C LEU A 154 7.27 -16.68 -1.90
N CYS A 155 7.47 -17.15 -3.13
CA CYS A 155 7.66 -18.58 -3.41
C CYS A 155 8.88 -19.15 -2.69
N ALA A 156 10.01 -18.42 -2.68
CA ALA A 156 11.19 -18.82 -1.94
C ALA A 156 10.91 -19.01 -0.44
N ARG A 157 10.04 -18.18 0.15
CA ARG A 157 9.62 -18.35 1.54
C ARG A 157 8.78 -19.61 1.78
N PHE A 158 7.98 -20.04 0.80
CA PHE A 158 7.27 -21.32 0.90
C PHE A 158 8.24 -22.49 0.88
N ASP A 159 9.30 -22.40 0.07
CA ASP A 159 10.32 -23.44 -0.06
C ASP A 159 11.21 -23.57 1.20
N GLU A 160 11.24 -22.57 2.09
CA GLU A 160 11.93 -22.65 3.40
C GLU A 160 11.31 -23.73 4.32
N GLY A 161 10.06 -24.16 4.06
CA GLY A 161 9.39 -25.21 4.81
C GLY A 161 8.97 -24.84 6.23
N VAL A 162 8.96 -23.55 6.56
CA VAL A 162 8.52 -23.02 7.86
C VAL A 162 7.04 -22.65 7.83
N ILE A 163 6.53 -22.19 6.67
CA ILE A 163 5.15 -21.75 6.50
C ILE A 163 4.26 -22.98 6.29
N GLU A 164 3.29 -23.16 7.16
CA GLU A 164 2.28 -24.23 7.08
C GLU A 164 0.97 -23.70 6.49
N GLU A 165 0.64 -22.44 6.75
CA GLU A 165 -0.57 -21.79 6.27
C GLU A 165 -0.26 -20.43 5.64
N VAL A 166 -0.84 -20.19 4.46
CA VAL A 166 -0.90 -18.85 3.84
C VAL A 166 -2.35 -18.37 3.79
N ILE A 167 -2.60 -17.22 4.39
CA ILE A 167 -3.88 -16.54 4.38
C ILE A 167 -3.85 -15.49 3.27
N LEU A 168 -4.70 -15.63 2.27
CA LEU A 168 -4.82 -14.66 1.19
C LEU A 168 -5.80 -13.55 1.61
N ALA A 169 -5.25 -12.38 1.89
CA ALA A 169 -5.98 -11.18 2.29
C ALA A 169 -5.89 -10.08 1.21
N THR A 170 -5.98 -10.49 -0.05
CA THR A 170 -6.10 -9.55 -1.19
C THR A 170 -7.51 -8.98 -1.24
N ASN A 171 -7.65 -7.79 -1.85
CA ASN A 171 -8.94 -7.15 -2.02
C ASN A 171 -9.89 -8.00 -2.87
N PRO A 172 -11.21 -7.95 -2.61
CA PRO A 172 -12.21 -8.69 -3.37
C PRO A 172 -12.53 -8.00 -4.72
N THR A 173 -11.49 -7.69 -5.49
CA THR A 173 -11.55 -7.17 -6.86
C THR A 173 -11.18 -8.27 -7.84
N VAL A 174 -11.45 -8.07 -9.13
CA VAL A 174 -11.07 -9.03 -10.18
C VAL A 174 -9.56 -9.28 -10.18
N GLU A 175 -8.78 -8.22 -10.03
CA GLU A 175 -7.32 -8.27 -9.98
C GLU A 175 -6.81 -8.94 -8.70
N GLY A 176 -7.43 -8.63 -7.55
CA GLY A 176 -7.12 -9.26 -6.27
C GLY A 176 -7.45 -10.76 -6.26
N GLU A 177 -8.56 -11.16 -6.89
CA GLU A 177 -8.94 -12.57 -7.09
C GLU A 177 -7.93 -13.30 -7.98
N ALA A 178 -7.53 -12.68 -9.10
CA ALA A 178 -6.53 -13.25 -10.01
C ALA A 178 -5.18 -13.42 -9.30
N THR A 179 -4.80 -12.43 -8.47
CA THR A 179 -3.57 -12.45 -7.67
C THR A 179 -3.63 -13.59 -6.63
N ALA A 180 -4.75 -13.69 -5.89
CA ALA A 180 -4.98 -14.76 -4.91
C ALA A 180 -4.91 -16.14 -5.58
N TYR A 181 -5.54 -16.30 -6.74
CA TYR A 181 -5.51 -17.54 -7.48
C TYR A 181 -4.08 -17.94 -7.87
N PHE A 182 -3.31 -17.00 -8.42
CA PHE A 182 -1.91 -17.26 -8.79
C PHE A 182 -1.08 -17.72 -7.59
N ILE A 183 -1.18 -17.01 -6.45
CA ILE A 183 -0.45 -17.34 -5.22
C ILE A 183 -0.90 -18.70 -4.70
N SER A 184 -2.21 -19.00 -4.75
CA SER A 184 -2.75 -20.27 -4.27
C SER A 184 -2.18 -21.49 -5.02
N GLN A 185 -1.95 -21.37 -6.33
CA GLN A 185 -1.32 -22.44 -7.11
C GLN A 185 0.11 -22.67 -6.64
N LYS A 186 0.90 -21.61 -6.45
CA LYS A 186 2.28 -21.69 -5.97
C LYS A 186 2.40 -22.27 -4.56
N ALA A 187 1.53 -21.85 -3.65
CA ALA A 187 1.50 -22.38 -2.29
C ALA A 187 1.13 -23.88 -2.25
N LYS A 188 0.19 -24.32 -3.10
CA LYS A 188 -0.17 -25.74 -3.24
C LYS A 188 0.98 -26.58 -3.78
N ASP A 189 1.74 -26.07 -4.75
CA ASP A 189 2.93 -26.73 -5.28
C ASP A 189 3.97 -26.97 -4.15
N ALA A 190 4.09 -26.01 -3.22
CA ALA A 190 4.93 -26.11 -2.03
C ALA A 190 4.27 -26.86 -0.85
N LYS A 191 3.05 -27.39 -1.01
CA LYS A 191 2.26 -28.11 0.02
C LYS A 191 1.89 -27.24 1.23
N VAL A 192 1.79 -25.93 1.06
CA VAL A 192 1.31 -24.99 2.08
C VAL A 192 -0.20 -24.95 2.03
N THR A 193 -0.84 -24.99 3.21
CA THR A 193 -2.30 -24.82 3.32
C THR A 193 -2.69 -23.40 2.92
N VAL A 194 -3.68 -23.27 2.04
CA VAL A 194 -4.15 -21.98 1.57
C VAL A 194 -5.53 -21.68 2.14
N THR A 195 -5.62 -20.57 2.84
CA THR A 195 -6.88 -20.05 3.37
C THR A 195 -7.14 -18.65 2.84
N ARG A 196 -8.33 -18.13 3.05
CA ARG A 196 -8.73 -16.79 2.66
C ARG A 196 -9.55 -16.14 3.76
N ILE A 197 -9.42 -14.81 3.88
CA ILE A 197 -10.30 -14.06 4.76
C ILE A 197 -11.76 -14.24 4.32
N ALA A 198 -12.65 -14.45 5.30
CA ALA A 198 -14.07 -14.66 5.03
C ALA A 198 -14.69 -13.40 4.41
N HIS A 199 -15.51 -13.60 3.40
CA HIS A 199 -16.38 -12.57 2.85
C HIS A 199 -17.77 -12.70 3.49
N GLY A 200 -18.33 -11.59 3.98
CA GLY A 200 -19.64 -11.69 4.62
C GLY A 200 -20.27 -10.34 4.95
N VAL A 201 -21.45 -10.41 5.53
CA VAL A 201 -22.18 -9.25 6.01
C VAL A 201 -21.43 -8.66 7.21
N PRO A 202 -21.21 -7.33 7.26
CA PRO A 202 -20.53 -6.70 8.37
C PRO A 202 -21.32 -6.85 9.68
N LEU A 203 -20.63 -7.13 10.79
CA LEU A 203 -21.24 -7.23 12.10
C LEU A 203 -21.87 -5.89 12.51
N GLY A 204 -23.12 -5.94 12.98
CA GLY A 204 -23.88 -4.77 13.40
C GLY A 204 -24.58 -4.03 12.23
N GLY A 205 -24.46 -4.53 11.00
CA GLY A 205 -25.23 -4.03 9.85
C GLY A 205 -26.55 -4.73 9.69
N GLU A 206 -27.54 -4.04 9.08
CA GLU A 206 -28.81 -4.62 8.69
C GLU A 206 -28.73 -5.17 7.26
N LEU A 207 -29.33 -6.34 7.01
CA LEU A 207 -29.26 -7.01 5.70
C LEU A 207 -29.77 -6.16 4.54
N GLU A 208 -30.80 -5.33 4.81
CA GLU A 208 -31.43 -4.46 3.79
C GLU A 208 -30.50 -3.38 3.24
N TYR A 209 -29.44 -2.99 4.02
CA TYR A 209 -28.44 -2.00 3.59
C TYR A 209 -27.18 -2.63 3.01
N THR A 210 -27.12 -3.96 2.95
CA THR A 210 -25.98 -4.67 2.37
C THR A 210 -26.21 -4.85 0.88
N ASP A 211 -25.18 -4.55 0.09
CA ASP A 211 -25.27 -4.72 -1.36
C ASP A 211 -25.50 -6.20 -1.76
N SER A 212 -26.16 -6.39 -2.89
CA SER A 212 -26.61 -7.71 -3.36
C SER A 212 -25.44 -8.66 -3.66
N SER A 213 -24.27 -8.15 -4.04
CA SER A 213 -23.09 -8.97 -4.31
C SER A 213 -22.49 -9.52 -3.01
N THR A 214 -22.38 -8.70 -1.98
CA THR A 214 -21.95 -9.11 -0.64
C THR A 214 -22.90 -10.16 -0.04
N LEU A 215 -24.22 -9.97 -0.19
CA LEU A 215 -25.22 -10.97 0.25
C LEU A 215 -25.08 -12.30 -0.50
N ALA A 216 -24.88 -12.26 -1.81
CA ALA A 216 -24.67 -13.47 -2.62
C ALA A 216 -23.42 -14.22 -2.19
N HIS A 217 -22.31 -13.52 -1.94
CA HIS A 217 -21.07 -14.12 -1.42
C HIS A 217 -21.27 -14.72 -0.01
N ALA A 218 -21.93 -14.00 0.89
CA ALA A 218 -22.21 -14.47 2.24
C ALA A 218 -23.08 -15.74 2.24
N LEU A 219 -24.09 -15.79 1.38
CA LEU A 219 -24.94 -16.98 1.22
C LEU A 219 -24.20 -18.17 0.62
N SER A 220 -23.28 -17.92 -0.32
CA SER A 220 -22.44 -18.98 -0.90
C SER A 220 -21.43 -19.53 0.10
N GLY A 221 -20.86 -18.68 0.94
CA GLY A 221 -19.88 -19.02 1.97
C GLY A 221 -20.50 -19.37 3.34
N ARG A 222 -21.81 -19.60 3.43
CA ARG A 222 -22.47 -19.90 4.69
C ARG A 222 -21.89 -21.13 5.38
N THR A 223 -21.70 -21.04 6.67
CA THR A 223 -21.21 -22.14 7.51
C THR A 223 -22.36 -22.80 8.29
N VAL A 224 -22.18 -24.07 8.65
CA VAL A 224 -23.11 -24.77 9.55
C VAL A 224 -22.93 -24.18 10.95
N VAL A 225 -24.06 -23.92 11.61
CA VAL A 225 -24.05 -23.52 13.03
C VAL A 225 -24.01 -24.81 13.85
N ASP A 226 -22.85 -25.08 14.45
CA ASP A 226 -22.71 -26.17 15.40
C ASP A 226 -23.37 -25.76 16.74
N GLU A 227 -24.13 -26.68 17.34
CA GLU A 227 -24.84 -26.49 18.63
C GLU A 227 -23.86 -26.44 19.82
#